data_d0211b1ac4016f916c2d8573778c4b7c
#
_entry.id   d0211b1ac4016f916c2d8573778c4b7c
#
_cell.length_a   1.000
_cell.length_b   1.000
_cell.length_c   1.000
_cell.angle_alpha   90.00
_cell.angle_beta   90.00
_cell.angle_gamma   90.00
#
_symmetry.space_group_name_H-M   'P 1'
#
loop_
_entity.id
_entity.type
_entity.pdbx_description
1 polymer ?
#
loop_
_entity_poly.entity_id
_entity_poly.type
_entity_poly.pdbx_seq_one_letter_code
_entity_poly.pdbx_strand_id
1 'polypeptide(L)'
;MSITAKELAKQLNLSEAAISMALNNKPGVSTLTRKRVLEAAASAGYDFSRISNTNEAPASNGTLYFVIYRKNGAVVPNSPVYTHTEHGVLVQDVPFFSQLSEGIDLGCRHCHYYLNISYIYENDDIEALLSEWKRLGAKGILLLGTEMEKHDIKPFTRCGLPVVLIDNYFEALNLDCVTINNLQGAYLATDYLIKQTHAQPGYLHSSYIITGFEERADGFYKAIRKNGLSTSRSVVHHLSPTVDGAYCDMKAVIKSGDELARCYFADNDLIAAGAMRALSEAGYRIPEDISVIGFDDMPMCTYITPPLSTVHVPKQYMGEIAVKRLAEIINSTSASHVKIEISTEIIKRK
;
A
#
# COMPACT_ATOMS: atom_id res chain seq x y z
N MET A 1 5.73 42.53 39.04
CA MET A 1 5.62 41.12 39.55
C MET A 1 4.77 40.34 38.58
N SER A 2 5.21 39.18 38.18
CA SER A 2 4.38 38.32 37.30
C SER A 2 3.26 37.65 38.10
N ILE A 3 2.05 37.63 37.55
CA ILE A 3 0.88 36.98 38.17
C ILE A 3 1.10 35.46 38.27
N THR A 4 0.62 34.85 39.35
CA THR A 4 0.66 33.40 39.54
C THR A 4 -0.60 32.70 38.97
N ALA A 5 -0.52 31.39 38.67
CA ALA A 5 -1.68 30.63 38.24
C ALA A 5 -2.87 30.65 39.23
N LYS A 6 -2.57 30.77 40.54
CA LYS A 6 -3.52 30.88 41.62
C LYS A 6 -4.24 32.25 41.62
N GLU A 7 -3.53 33.31 41.35
CA GLU A 7 -4.12 34.64 41.23
C GLU A 7 -4.95 34.75 39.94
N LEU A 8 -4.51 34.16 38.86
CA LEU A 8 -5.26 34.07 37.59
C LEU A 8 -6.57 33.30 37.80
N ALA A 9 -6.55 32.22 38.60
CA ALA A 9 -7.75 31.42 38.93
C ALA A 9 -8.79 32.29 39.67
N LYS A 10 -8.35 33.09 40.66
CA LYS A 10 -9.21 34.03 41.35
C LYS A 10 -9.78 35.09 40.43
N GLN A 11 -8.95 35.69 39.59
CA GLN A 11 -9.33 36.76 38.66
C GLN A 11 -10.37 36.32 37.63
N LEU A 12 -10.27 35.08 37.16
CA LEU A 12 -11.16 34.53 36.13
C LEU A 12 -12.34 33.74 36.72
N ASN A 13 -12.40 33.58 38.04
CA ASN A 13 -13.38 32.74 38.75
C ASN A 13 -13.40 31.31 38.21
N LEU A 14 -12.21 30.70 38.05
CA LEU A 14 -11.98 29.36 37.63
C LEU A 14 -11.18 28.58 38.66
N SER A 15 -11.29 27.23 38.63
CA SER A 15 -10.43 26.39 39.47
C SER A 15 -8.95 26.44 39.03
N GLU A 16 -8.02 26.27 39.95
CA GLU A 16 -6.58 26.18 39.63
C GLU A 16 -6.30 25.05 38.66
N ALA A 17 -7.07 23.93 38.72
CA ALA A 17 -6.99 22.84 37.79
C ALA A 17 -7.40 23.27 36.37
N ALA A 18 -8.48 24.06 36.24
CA ALA A 18 -8.91 24.57 34.93
C ALA A 18 -7.89 25.55 34.31
N ILE A 19 -7.29 26.42 35.13
CA ILE A 19 -6.19 27.31 34.70
C ILE A 19 -4.99 26.47 34.23
N SER A 20 -4.60 25.47 35.02
CA SER A 20 -3.47 24.60 34.67
C SER A 20 -3.75 23.82 33.36
N MET A 21 -4.95 23.28 33.18
CA MET A 21 -5.36 22.61 31.95
C MET A 21 -5.38 23.56 30.74
N ALA A 22 -5.86 24.80 30.92
CA ALA A 22 -5.89 25.81 29.88
C ALA A 22 -4.49 26.24 29.46
N LEU A 23 -3.63 26.56 30.42
CA LEU A 23 -2.24 27.01 30.18
C LEU A 23 -1.39 25.90 29.55
N ASN A 24 -1.52 24.66 30.02
CA ASN A 24 -0.73 23.50 29.53
C ASN A 24 -1.40 22.74 28.35
N ASN A 25 -2.36 23.33 27.69
CA ASN A 25 -3.08 22.77 26.54
C ASN A 25 -3.65 21.35 26.76
N LYS A 26 -4.02 21.00 28.02
CA LYS A 26 -4.59 19.70 28.36
C LYS A 26 -6.09 19.64 28.04
N PRO A 27 -6.67 18.46 27.71
CA PRO A 27 -8.12 18.30 27.59
C PRO A 27 -8.83 18.56 28.94
N GLY A 28 -10.12 18.93 28.89
CA GLY A 28 -10.94 19.17 30.09
C GLY A 28 -11.41 20.62 30.25
N VAL A 29 -11.02 21.52 29.34
CA VAL A 29 -11.54 22.90 29.26
C VAL A 29 -11.99 23.22 27.84
N SER A 30 -13.08 23.99 27.68
CA SER A 30 -13.58 24.40 26.38
C SER A 30 -12.56 25.32 25.66
N THR A 31 -12.63 25.34 24.31
CA THR A 31 -11.80 26.24 23.50
C THR A 31 -12.00 27.70 23.86
N LEU A 32 -13.22 28.11 24.21
CA LEU A 32 -13.54 29.46 24.64
C LEU A 32 -12.91 29.80 25.99
N THR A 33 -13.00 28.87 26.96
CA THR A 33 -12.37 29.02 28.28
C THR A 33 -10.86 29.10 28.15
N ARG A 34 -10.26 28.27 27.30
CA ARG A 34 -8.82 28.27 27.04
C ARG A 34 -8.36 29.61 26.47
N LYS A 35 -9.05 30.12 25.46
CA LYS A 35 -8.74 31.43 24.85
C LYS A 35 -8.78 32.54 25.88
N ARG A 36 -9.84 32.58 26.71
CA ARG A 36 -10.01 33.58 27.78
C ARG A 36 -8.91 33.52 28.81
N VAL A 37 -8.44 32.33 29.21
CA VAL A 37 -7.34 32.15 30.16
C VAL A 37 -6.01 32.64 29.57
N LEU A 38 -5.72 32.28 28.31
CA LEU A 38 -4.48 32.68 27.63
C LEU A 38 -4.39 34.21 27.44
N GLU A 39 -5.50 34.84 27.03
CA GLU A 39 -5.58 36.30 26.88
C GLU A 39 -5.40 37.01 28.23
N ALA A 40 -6.02 36.56 29.30
CA ALA A 40 -5.87 37.11 30.62
C ALA A 40 -4.46 36.90 31.17
N ALA A 41 -3.85 35.74 30.95
CA ALA A 41 -2.47 35.46 31.36
C ALA A 41 -1.47 36.38 30.65
N ALA A 42 -1.63 36.58 29.35
CA ALA A 42 -0.78 37.48 28.57
C ALA A 42 -0.93 38.91 29.03
N SER A 43 -2.15 39.41 29.25
CA SER A 43 -2.44 40.77 29.70
C SER A 43 -1.93 41.07 31.12
N ALA A 44 -1.89 40.05 31.99
CA ALA A 44 -1.45 40.16 33.37
C ALA A 44 0.03 39.87 33.55
N GLY A 45 0.80 39.68 32.47
CA GLY A 45 2.25 39.45 32.54
C GLY A 45 2.62 38.10 33.17
N TYR A 46 1.81 37.07 32.93
CA TYR A 46 2.10 35.71 33.38
C TYR A 46 3.41 35.20 32.73
N ASP A 47 4.28 34.62 33.54
CA ASP A 47 5.54 34.07 33.08
C ASP A 47 5.30 32.71 32.45
N PHE A 48 5.13 32.68 31.12
CA PHE A 48 4.91 31.48 30.34
C PHE A 48 6.10 30.50 30.32
N SER A 49 7.30 30.93 30.77
CA SER A 49 8.45 30.02 30.91
C SER A 49 8.22 28.94 31.99
N ARG A 50 7.28 29.22 32.91
CA ARG A 50 6.87 28.28 33.98
C ARG A 50 5.84 27.23 33.51
N ILE A 51 5.28 27.39 32.33
CA ILE A 51 4.49 26.34 31.72
C ILE A 51 5.52 25.28 31.34
N SER A 52 5.48 24.14 32.02
CA SER A 52 6.19 22.96 31.53
C SER A 52 5.72 22.74 30.10
N ASN A 53 6.57 22.98 29.14
CA ASN A 53 6.40 22.58 27.74
C ASN A 53 6.37 21.02 27.68
N THR A 54 5.39 20.40 28.35
CA THR A 54 5.09 18.97 28.18
C THR A 54 4.42 18.69 26.84
N ASN A 55 4.41 19.68 25.95
CA ASN A 55 4.09 19.57 24.53
C ASN A 55 5.33 19.86 23.65
N GLU A 56 6.53 19.55 24.10
CA GLU A 56 7.52 19.12 23.14
C GLU A 56 6.95 17.85 22.52
N ALA A 57 6.61 17.91 21.25
CA ALA A 57 6.40 16.70 20.48
C ALA A 57 7.56 15.76 20.82
N PRO A 58 7.32 14.49 21.17
CA PRO A 58 8.39 13.59 21.56
C PRO A 58 9.51 13.73 20.54
N ALA A 59 10.75 13.89 21.04
CA ALA A 59 11.89 14.11 20.18
C ALA A 59 11.87 13.05 19.07
N SER A 60 11.94 13.47 17.82
CA SER A 60 11.90 12.55 16.69
C SER A 60 13.05 11.54 16.79
N ASN A 61 12.77 10.28 16.54
CA ASN A 61 13.77 9.20 16.45
C ASN A 61 14.66 9.33 15.20
N GLY A 62 14.40 10.34 14.35
CA GLY A 62 15.12 10.61 13.11
C GLY A 62 14.23 10.47 11.87
N THR A 63 14.84 10.30 10.71
CA THR A 63 14.12 10.23 9.42
C THR A 63 14.20 8.83 8.83
N LEU A 64 13.04 8.28 8.45
CA LEU A 64 12.93 7.10 7.60
C LEU A 64 12.71 7.53 6.16
N TYR A 65 13.25 6.76 5.22
CA TYR A 65 13.06 6.96 3.80
C TYR A 65 12.09 5.91 3.26
N PHE A 66 10.98 6.34 2.68
CA PHE A 66 10.14 5.49 1.85
C PHE A 66 10.57 5.64 0.41
N VAL A 67 11.17 4.60 -0.12
CA VAL A 67 11.79 4.59 -1.44
C VAL A 67 10.92 3.76 -2.37
N ILE A 68 10.50 4.37 -3.47
CA ILE A 68 9.69 3.74 -4.50
C ILE A 68 10.60 3.47 -5.69
N TYR A 69 10.92 2.18 -5.90
CA TYR A 69 11.71 1.77 -7.06
C TYR A 69 10.85 1.66 -8.31
N ARG A 70 11.38 2.15 -9.43
CA ARG A 70 10.72 2.12 -10.73
C ARG A 70 11.68 1.62 -11.81
N LYS A 71 11.20 0.68 -12.64
CA LYS A 71 11.91 0.33 -13.88
C LYS A 71 11.69 1.38 -14.96
N ASN A 72 12.75 1.70 -15.69
CA ASN A 72 12.70 2.58 -16.85
C ASN A 72 12.18 1.80 -18.06
N GLY A 73 11.29 2.41 -18.84
CA GLY A 73 10.90 1.93 -20.15
C GLY A 73 10.17 0.60 -20.17
N ALA A 74 9.49 0.21 -19.10
CA ALA A 74 8.60 -0.94 -19.13
C ALA A 74 7.51 -0.68 -20.19
N VAL A 75 7.67 -1.29 -21.36
CA VAL A 75 6.69 -1.24 -22.45
C VAL A 75 5.59 -2.24 -22.10
N VAL A 76 4.38 -1.74 -21.85
CA VAL A 76 3.21 -2.60 -21.78
C VAL A 76 2.78 -2.87 -23.23
N PRO A 77 2.92 -4.11 -23.72
CA PRO A 77 2.46 -4.45 -25.05
C PRO A 77 0.99 -4.06 -25.24
N ASN A 78 0.66 -3.51 -26.40
CA ASN A 78 -0.71 -3.16 -26.81
C ASN A 78 -1.43 -2.07 -25.99
N SER A 79 -0.73 -1.33 -25.12
CA SER A 79 -1.32 -0.16 -24.47
C SER A 79 -1.15 1.09 -25.32
N PRO A 80 -2.21 1.70 -25.85
CA PRO A 80 -2.10 2.92 -26.66
C PRO A 80 -1.70 4.16 -25.85
N VAL A 81 -1.84 4.12 -24.54
CA VAL A 81 -1.62 5.27 -23.64
C VAL A 81 -0.25 5.24 -22.98
N TYR A 82 0.36 4.07 -22.83
CA TYR A 82 1.58 3.88 -22.03
C TYR A 82 2.77 3.32 -22.82
N THR A 83 2.78 3.49 -24.14
CA THR A 83 3.85 2.99 -25.00
C THR A 83 5.22 3.63 -24.73
N HIS A 84 5.27 4.74 -24.00
CA HIS A 84 6.50 5.47 -23.66
C HIS A 84 6.39 6.13 -22.30
N THR A 85 6.25 5.32 -21.24
CA THR A 85 6.45 5.89 -19.91
C THR A 85 7.94 5.87 -19.59
N GLU A 86 8.52 7.03 -19.39
CA GLU A 86 9.88 7.17 -18.83
C GLU A 86 9.96 6.60 -17.41
N HIS A 87 8.83 6.17 -16.86
CA HIS A 87 8.64 5.74 -15.46
C HIS A 87 7.83 4.45 -15.41
N GLY A 88 8.24 3.49 -14.64
CA GLY A 88 7.63 2.16 -14.50
C GLY A 88 6.09 2.14 -14.50
N VAL A 89 5.51 1.15 -15.18
CA VAL A 89 4.08 1.09 -15.51
C VAL A 89 3.20 0.83 -14.29
N LEU A 90 3.69 0.05 -13.32
CA LEU A 90 2.88 -0.40 -12.19
C LEU A 90 2.80 0.61 -11.04
N VAL A 91 3.68 1.60 -11.00
CA VAL A 91 3.83 2.52 -9.87
C VAL A 91 3.30 3.93 -10.17
N GLN A 92 2.79 4.19 -11.37
CA GLN A 92 2.20 5.50 -11.70
C GLN A 92 0.80 5.63 -11.12
N ASP A 93 0.64 6.58 -10.20
CA ASP A 93 -0.63 7.13 -9.69
C ASP A 93 -1.72 6.09 -9.30
N VAL A 94 -1.28 4.89 -8.90
CA VAL A 94 -2.21 3.84 -8.52
C VAL A 94 -2.68 4.07 -7.09
N PRO A 95 -4.00 4.11 -6.82
CA PRO A 95 -4.55 4.24 -5.47
C PRO A 95 -4.02 3.20 -4.46
N PHE A 96 -3.48 2.07 -4.93
CA PHE A 96 -2.78 1.10 -4.11
C PHE A 96 -1.64 1.75 -3.32
N PHE A 97 -0.76 2.47 -4.00
CA PHE A 97 0.43 3.07 -3.37
C PHE A 97 0.09 4.27 -2.49
N SER A 98 -0.99 5.01 -2.79
CA SER A 98 -1.44 6.09 -1.91
C SER A 98 -1.91 5.55 -0.55
N GLN A 99 -2.71 4.48 -0.53
CA GLN A 99 -3.15 3.84 0.71
C GLN A 99 -1.99 3.21 1.50
N LEU A 100 -1.02 2.62 0.81
CA LEU A 100 0.22 2.11 1.44
C LEU A 100 1.01 3.26 2.07
N SER A 101 1.17 4.38 1.34
CA SER A 101 1.88 5.58 1.83
C SER A 101 1.20 6.21 3.05
N GLU A 102 -0.13 6.25 3.08
CA GLU A 102 -0.91 6.68 4.26
C GLU A 102 -0.61 5.81 5.47
N GLY A 103 -0.55 4.48 5.29
CA GLY A 103 -0.19 3.55 6.36
C GLY A 103 1.25 3.74 6.85
N ILE A 104 2.19 3.99 5.95
CA ILE A 104 3.58 4.30 6.29
C ILE A 104 3.67 5.61 7.08
N ASP A 105 2.98 6.69 6.65
CA ASP A 105 2.97 7.96 7.37
C ASP A 105 2.39 7.79 8.77
N LEU A 106 1.28 7.07 8.90
CA LEU A 106 0.67 6.77 10.20
C LEU A 106 1.62 5.96 11.10
N GLY A 107 2.27 4.95 10.57
CA GLY A 107 3.29 4.17 11.28
C GLY A 107 4.47 5.02 11.73
N CYS A 108 4.98 5.92 10.88
CA CYS A 108 6.06 6.85 11.21
C CYS A 108 5.66 7.78 12.35
N ARG A 109 4.45 8.35 12.33
CA ARG A 109 3.93 9.18 13.44
C ARG A 109 3.85 8.42 14.75
N HIS A 110 3.34 7.17 14.73
CA HIS A 110 3.24 6.33 15.92
C HIS A 110 4.61 5.95 16.50
N CYS A 111 5.61 5.76 15.63
CA CYS A 111 6.97 5.43 16.03
C CYS A 111 7.89 6.66 16.22
N HIS A 112 7.34 7.89 16.12
CA HIS A 112 8.04 9.15 16.25
C HIS A 112 9.19 9.35 15.26
N TYR A 113 9.02 8.94 14.01
CA TYR A 113 9.94 9.20 12.90
C TYR A 113 9.38 10.25 11.94
N TYR A 114 10.27 11.03 11.35
CA TYR A 114 9.94 11.78 10.14
C TYR A 114 9.99 10.86 8.92
N LEU A 115 9.16 11.16 7.93
CA LEU A 115 9.09 10.43 6.68
C LEU A 115 9.62 11.28 5.54
N ASN A 116 10.56 10.73 4.77
CA ASN A 116 10.97 11.24 3.46
C ASN A 116 10.52 10.24 2.39
N ILE A 117 9.91 10.72 1.31
CA ILE A 117 9.49 9.88 0.18
C ILE A 117 10.40 10.21 -1.00
N SER A 118 11.01 9.17 -1.58
CA SER A 118 11.93 9.30 -2.70
C SER A 118 11.60 8.27 -3.78
N TYR A 119 11.73 8.68 -5.04
CA TYR A 119 11.66 7.78 -6.18
C TYR A 119 13.08 7.45 -6.64
N ILE A 120 13.31 6.20 -6.98
CA ILE A 120 14.55 5.71 -7.59
C ILE A 120 14.20 5.01 -8.90
N TYR A 121 14.98 5.27 -9.92
CA TYR A 121 14.86 4.64 -11.21
C TYR A 121 16.01 3.64 -11.44
N GLU A 122 15.75 2.64 -12.26
CA GLU A 122 16.71 1.56 -12.58
C GLU A 122 18.11 2.07 -13.00
N ASN A 123 18.16 3.23 -13.69
CA ASN A 123 19.41 3.82 -14.18
C ASN A 123 20.03 4.86 -13.24
N ASP A 124 19.47 5.09 -12.06
CA ASP A 124 20.04 6.01 -11.07
C ASP A 124 21.31 5.43 -10.44
N ASP A 125 22.20 6.30 -10.00
CA ASP A 125 23.33 5.92 -9.15
C ASP A 125 22.82 5.71 -7.71
N ILE A 126 22.27 4.51 -7.49
CA ILE A 126 21.67 4.13 -6.22
C ILE A 126 22.69 4.18 -5.07
N GLU A 127 23.95 3.82 -5.32
CA GLU A 127 24.99 3.83 -4.29
C GLU A 127 25.31 5.26 -3.82
N ALA A 128 25.35 6.22 -4.76
CA ALA A 128 25.53 7.63 -4.44
C ALA A 128 24.34 8.18 -3.61
N LEU A 129 23.09 7.88 -4.02
CA LEU A 129 21.88 8.28 -3.30
C LEU A 129 21.86 7.73 -1.87
N LEU A 130 22.13 6.44 -1.69
CA LEU A 130 22.18 5.78 -0.38
C LEU A 130 23.27 6.39 0.53
N SER A 131 24.42 6.72 -0.04
CA SER A 131 25.52 7.38 0.67
C SER A 131 25.12 8.79 1.13
N GLU A 132 24.43 9.54 0.28
CA GLU A 132 23.90 10.86 0.63
C GLU A 132 22.87 10.79 1.75
N TRP A 133 21.88 9.90 1.65
CA TRP A 133 20.85 9.75 2.69
C TRP A 133 21.47 9.36 4.04
N LYS A 134 22.47 8.49 4.02
CA LYS A 134 23.23 8.15 5.23
C LYS A 134 23.93 9.37 5.83
N ARG A 135 24.55 10.22 4.99
CA ARG A 135 25.17 11.48 5.41
C ARG A 135 24.14 12.47 5.98
N LEU A 136 22.91 12.48 5.44
CA LEU A 136 21.79 13.28 5.93
C LEU A 136 21.12 12.72 7.19
N GLY A 137 21.62 11.59 7.73
CA GLY A 137 21.15 11.01 8.97
C GLY A 137 19.94 10.08 8.85
N ALA A 138 19.72 9.50 7.67
CA ALA A 138 18.72 8.45 7.49
C ALA A 138 18.89 7.34 8.54
N LYS A 139 17.80 6.90 9.15
CA LYS A 139 17.79 5.83 10.16
C LYS A 139 17.46 4.46 9.57
N GLY A 140 16.74 4.43 8.47
CA GLY A 140 16.35 3.19 7.79
C GLY A 140 15.53 3.46 6.53
N ILE A 141 15.31 2.42 5.76
CA ILE A 141 14.66 2.47 4.45
C ILE A 141 13.50 1.49 4.40
N LEU A 142 12.34 1.99 4.00
CA LEU A 142 11.18 1.23 3.55
C LEU A 142 11.24 1.20 2.02
N LEU A 143 11.55 0.07 1.43
CA LEU A 143 11.79 -0.06 -0.01
C LEU A 143 10.62 -0.75 -0.70
N LEU A 144 9.82 0.00 -1.46
CA LEU A 144 8.81 -0.60 -2.34
C LEU A 144 9.50 -1.15 -3.59
N GLY A 145 9.59 -2.46 -3.66
CA GLY A 145 10.34 -3.17 -4.68
C GLY A 145 9.50 -4.07 -5.58
N THR A 146 8.23 -3.73 -5.83
CA THR A 146 7.30 -4.53 -6.64
C THR A 146 7.90 -4.97 -7.97
N GLU A 147 8.62 -4.08 -8.65
CA GLU A 147 9.24 -4.33 -9.96
C GLU A 147 10.73 -4.75 -9.88
N MET A 148 11.30 -4.84 -8.66
CA MET A 148 12.72 -5.15 -8.49
C MET A 148 13.05 -6.60 -8.83
N GLU A 149 14.19 -6.76 -9.48
CA GLU A 149 14.84 -8.05 -9.67
C GLU A 149 15.99 -8.24 -8.65
N LYS A 150 16.50 -9.47 -8.57
CA LYS A 150 17.55 -9.83 -7.60
C LYS A 150 18.82 -8.97 -7.71
N HIS A 151 19.12 -8.40 -8.86
CA HIS A 151 20.30 -7.56 -9.01
C HIS A 151 20.07 -6.15 -8.45
N ASP A 152 18.84 -5.63 -8.48
CA ASP A 152 18.50 -4.26 -8.07
C ASP A 152 18.60 -4.08 -6.56
N ILE A 153 18.35 -5.14 -5.78
CA ILE A 153 18.39 -5.08 -4.31
C ILE A 153 19.81 -5.00 -3.73
N LYS A 154 20.86 -5.35 -4.50
CA LYS A 154 22.25 -5.45 -4.01
C LYS A 154 22.78 -4.17 -3.36
N PRO A 155 22.58 -2.96 -3.89
CA PRO A 155 23.03 -1.73 -3.25
C PRO A 155 22.43 -1.55 -1.86
N PHE A 156 21.13 -1.87 -1.71
CA PHE A 156 20.42 -1.74 -0.44
C PHE A 156 20.92 -2.72 0.63
N THR A 157 21.31 -3.94 0.25
CA THR A 157 21.85 -4.93 1.20
C THR A 157 23.25 -4.56 1.72
N ARG A 158 23.93 -3.64 1.04
CA ARG A 158 25.30 -3.21 1.35
C ARG A 158 25.42 -1.80 1.92
N CYS A 159 24.33 -1.03 1.90
CA CYS A 159 24.36 0.36 2.32
C CYS A 159 24.61 0.57 3.81
N GLY A 160 24.46 -0.47 4.64
CA GLY A 160 24.65 -0.41 6.10
C GLY A 160 23.54 0.37 6.83
N LEU A 161 22.39 0.61 6.19
CA LEU A 161 21.16 1.04 6.82
C LEU A 161 20.21 -0.13 6.98
N PRO A 162 19.38 -0.18 8.02
CA PRO A 162 18.26 -1.11 8.10
C PRO A 162 17.30 -0.92 6.92
N VAL A 163 16.89 -2.02 6.28
CA VAL A 163 15.98 -2.01 5.13
C VAL A 163 14.85 -3.00 5.37
N VAL A 164 13.62 -2.58 5.10
CA VAL A 164 12.45 -3.46 4.99
C VAL A 164 11.94 -3.36 3.55
N LEU A 165 11.98 -4.49 2.83
CA LEU A 165 11.44 -4.61 1.48
C LEU A 165 9.92 -4.77 1.54
N ILE A 166 9.19 -4.05 0.70
CA ILE A 166 7.73 -4.06 0.65
C ILE A 166 7.28 -4.58 -0.72
N ASP A 167 6.28 -5.46 -0.70
CA ASP A 167 5.60 -6.02 -1.88
C ASP A 167 6.49 -6.86 -2.79
N ASN A 168 7.63 -7.31 -2.27
CA ASN A 168 8.53 -8.26 -2.95
C ASN A 168 9.39 -8.99 -1.91
N TYR A 169 10.03 -10.09 -2.33
CA TYR A 169 11.05 -10.81 -1.57
C TYR A 169 11.95 -11.59 -2.51
N PHE A 170 13.09 -12.03 -2.00
CA PHE A 170 14.04 -12.84 -2.76
C PHE A 170 14.45 -14.06 -1.92
N GLU A 171 14.06 -15.26 -2.34
CA GLU A 171 14.24 -16.51 -1.59
C GLU A 171 15.70 -16.77 -1.15
N ALA A 172 16.66 -16.34 -1.98
CA ALA A 172 18.08 -16.56 -1.70
C ALA A 172 18.72 -15.46 -0.83
N LEU A 173 17.92 -14.49 -0.33
CA LEU A 173 18.43 -13.38 0.46
C LEU A 173 17.72 -13.31 1.81
N ASN A 174 18.50 -13.18 2.87
CA ASN A 174 17.98 -12.91 4.21
C ASN A 174 17.70 -11.41 4.33
N LEU A 175 16.47 -11.00 4.08
CA LEU A 175 15.98 -9.64 4.17
C LEU A 175 14.67 -9.60 4.94
N ASP A 176 14.48 -8.52 5.70
CA ASP A 176 13.17 -8.23 6.25
C ASP A 176 12.24 -7.78 5.16
N CYS A 177 11.09 -8.41 5.03
CA CYS A 177 10.11 -8.03 4.03
C CYS A 177 8.68 -8.12 4.54
N VAL A 178 7.81 -7.28 3.97
CA VAL A 178 6.37 -7.28 4.20
C VAL A 178 5.69 -7.43 2.84
N THR A 179 4.99 -8.54 2.66
CA THR A 179 4.36 -8.93 1.39
C THR A 179 2.88 -9.22 1.58
N ILE A 180 2.16 -9.29 0.48
CA ILE A 180 0.77 -9.76 0.43
C ILE A 180 0.80 -11.29 0.40
N ASN A 181 -0.14 -11.96 1.07
CA ASN A 181 -0.35 -13.39 0.87
C ASN A 181 -1.13 -13.62 -0.43
N ASN A 182 -0.44 -13.41 -1.56
CA ASN A 182 -0.98 -13.48 -2.90
C ASN A 182 -1.56 -14.87 -3.21
N LEU A 183 -0.84 -15.92 -2.79
CA LEU A 183 -1.28 -17.31 -2.96
C LEU A 183 -2.62 -17.57 -2.27
N GLN A 184 -2.79 -17.09 -1.03
CA GLN A 184 -4.05 -17.23 -0.29
C GLN A 184 -5.18 -16.48 -0.99
N GLY A 185 -4.95 -15.21 -1.36
CA GLY A 185 -5.96 -14.37 -1.98
C GLY A 185 -6.47 -14.95 -3.29
N ALA A 186 -5.58 -15.35 -4.19
CA ALA A 186 -5.94 -15.96 -5.45
C ALA A 186 -6.62 -17.32 -5.28
N TYR A 187 -6.17 -18.12 -4.29
CA TYR A 187 -6.85 -19.36 -3.92
C TYR A 187 -8.29 -19.10 -3.50
N LEU A 188 -8.52 -18.14 -2.59
CA LEU A 188 -9.86 -17.81 -2.09
C LEU A 188 -10.78 -17.31 -3.22
N ALA A 189 -10.28 -16.41 -4.08
CA ALA A 189 -11.03 -15.88 -5.21
C ALA A 189 -11.44 -16.97 -6.19
N THR A 190 -10.51 -17.82 -6.56
CA THR A 190 -10.76 -18.92 -7.52
C THR A 190 -11.69 -19.98 -6.94
N ASP A 191 -11.50 -20.37 -5.69
CA ASP A 191 -12.38 -21.31 -4.98
C ASP A 191 -13.82 -20.77 -4.88
N TYR A 192 -13.96 -19.47 -4.61
CA TYR A 192 -15.24 -18.79 -4.62
C TYR A 192 -15.91 -18.83 -6.00
N LEU A 193 -15.20 -18.52 -7.09
CA LEU A 193 -15.72 -18.57 -8.45
C LEU A 193 -16.22 -19.99 -8.79
N ILE A 194 -15.43 -21.02 -8.51
CA ILE A 194 -15.80 -22.43 -8.77
C ILE A 194 -17.09 -22.78 -8.05
N LYS A 195 -17.20 -22.41 -6.77
CA LYS A 195 -18.39 -22.71 -5.95
C LYS A 195 -19.64 -21.93 -6.37
N GLN A 196 -19.48 -20.72 -6.89
CA GLN A 196 -20.59 -19.88 -7.34
C GLN A 196 -21.09 -20.28 -8.73
N THR A 197 -20.18 -20.57 -9.65
CA THR A 197 -20.53 -20.78 -11.07
C THR A 197 -20.65 -22.24 -11.45
N HIS A 198 -20.12 -23.16 -10.63
CA HIS A 198 -19.95 -24.57 -10.93
C HIS A 198 -19.28 -24.84 -12.30
N ALA A 199 -18.39 -23.91 -12.70
CA ALA A 199 -17.69 -23.95 -13.99
C ALA A 199 -16.17 -24.01 -13.80
N GLN A 200 -15.48 -24.43 -14.86
CA GLN A 200 -14.02 -24.30 -14.94
C GLN A 200 -13.66 -22.81 -15.03
N PRO A 201 -12.89 -22.27 -14.10
CA PRO A 201 -12.49 -20.87 -14.18
C PRO A 201 -11.41 -20.64 -15.23
N GLY A 202 -11.48 -19.49 -15.90
CA GLY A 202 -10.39 -18.94 -16.69
C GLY A 202 -9.54 -17.96 -15.85
N TYR A 203 -8.42 -17.53 -16.42
CA TYR A 203 -7.49 -16.63 -15.79
C TYR A 203 -7.13 -15.47 -16.72
N LEU A 204 -7.34 -14.25 -16.23
CA LEU A 204 -6.86 -13.01 -16.85
C LEU A 204 -5.53 -12.68 -16.20
N HIS A 205 -4.47 -13.26 -16.74
CA HIS A 205 -3.11 -13.17 -16.22
C HIS A 205 -2.39 -11.96 -16.82
N SER A 206 -1.56 -11.30 -16.02
CA SER A 206 -0.75 -10.19 -16.50
C SER A 206 0.27 -10.63 -17.56
N SER A 207 0.41 -9.83 -18.60
CA SER A 207 1.52 -9.97 -19.56
C SER A 207 2.85 -9.41 -19.02
N TYR A 208 2.82 -8.71 -17.88
CA TYR A 208 3.97 -8.16 -17.19
C TYR A 208 4.29 -8.98 -15.94
N ILE A 209 5.54 -9.45 -15.83
CA ILE A 209 5.94 -10.40 -14.80
C ILE A 209 6.41 -9.68 -13.55
N ILE A 210 5.78 -9.98 -12.40
CA ILE A 210 6.23 -9.63 -11.05
C ILE A 210 5.97 -10.81 -10.12
N THR A 211 6.72 -10.89 -9.04
CA THR A 211 6.59 -11.97 -8.02
C THR A 211 5.14 -12.15 -7.55
N GLY A 212 4.43 -11.06 -7.27
CA GLY A 212 3.04 -11.11 -6.80
C GLY A 212 2.08 -11.79 -7.78
N PHE A 213 2.23 -11.56 -9.09
CA PHE A 213 1.38 -12.19 -10.11
C PHE A 213 1.70 -13.69 -10.27
N GLU A 214 2.97 -14.08 -10.15
CA GLU A 214 3.37 -15.48 -10.14
C GLU A 214 2.78 -16.24 -8.95
N GLU A 215 2.82 -15.65 -7.76
CA GLU A 215 2.19 -16.22 -6.56
C GLU A 215 0.66 -16.32 -6.69
N ARG A 216 0.01 -15.34 -7.36
CA ARG A 216 -1.44 -15.38 -7.66
C ARG A 216 -1.76 -16.51 -8.63
N ALA A 217 -0.91 -16.76 -9.63
CA ALA A 217 -1.05 -17.91 -10.53
C ALA A 217 -0.98 -19.24 -9.75
N ASP A 218 -0.02 -19.37 -8.83
CA ASP A 218 0.09 -20.55 -7.98
C ASP A 218 -1.17 -20.78 -7.13
N GLY A 219 -1.73 -19.72 -6.56
CA GLY A 219 -2.98 -19.73 -5.80
C GLY A 219 -4.17 -20.17 -6.65
N PHE A 220 -4.30 -19.64 -7.88
CA PHE A 220 -5.30 -20.01 -8.86
C PHE A 220 -5.24 -21.50 -9.18
N TYR A 221 -4.10 -22.01 -9.59
CA TYR A 221 -3.94 -23.42 -9.92
C TYR A 221 -4.10 -24.36 -8.71
N LYS A 222 -3.73 -23.90 -7.51
CA LYS A 222 -3.95 -24.63 -6.27
C LYS A 222 -5.46 -24.81 -5.99
N ALA A 223 -6.27 -23.78 -6.19
CA ALA A 223 -7.72 -23.85 -6.01
C ALA A 223 -8.38 -24.83 -7.00
N ILE A 224 -7.97 -24.79 -8.27
CA ILE A 224 -8.44 -25.73 -9.31
C ILE A 224 -8.18 -27.18 -8.88
N ARG A 225 -6.92 -27.50 -8.52
CA ARG A 225 -6.56 -28.86 -8.07
C ARG A 225 -7.35 -29.28 -6.83
N LYS A 226 -7.54 -28.39 -5.87
CA LYS A 226 -8.28 -28.70 -4.63
C LYS A 226 -9.78 -28.95 -4.86
N ASN A 227 -10.35 -28.38 -5.92
CA ASN A 227 -11.73 -28.63 -6.31
C ASN A 227 -11.88 -29.82 -7.30
N GLY A 228 -10.82 -30.60 -7.52
CA GLY A 228 -10.86 -31.78 -8.39
C GLY A 228 -10.96 -31.46 -9.89
N LEU A 229 -10.67 -30.21 -10.27
CA LEU A 229 -10.68 -29.76 -11.66
C LEU A 229 -9.28 -29.90 -12.29
N SER A 230 -9.23 -29.98 -13.62
CA SER A 230 -7.96 -30.05 -14.37
C SER A 230 -7.42 -28.67 -14.68
N THR A 231 -6.18 -28.40 -14.29
CA THR A 231 -5.52 -27.13 -14.61
C THR A 231 -5.33 -26.89 -16.11
N SER A 232 -5.20 -27.95 -16.91
CA SER A 232 -5.06 -27.86 -18.37
C SER A 232 -6.35 -27.45 -19.11
N ARG A 233 -7.49 -27.42 -18.41
CA ARG A 233 -8.78 -27.01 -18.98
C ARG A 233 -9.10 -25.54 -18.70
N SER A 234 -8.28 -24.84 -17.94
CA SER A 234 -8.46 -23.42 -17.70
C SER A 234 -7.93 -22.61 -18.86
N VAL A 235 -8.78 -21.76 -19.40
CA VAL A 235 -8.40 -20.77 -20.41
C VAL A 235 -7.59 -19.67 -19.72
N VAL A 236 -6.44 -19.29 -20.26
CA VAL A 236 -5.59 -18.22 -19.75
C VAL A 236 -5.39 -17.19 -20.85
N HIS A 237 -5.75 -15.94 -20.55
CA HIS A 237 -5.49 -14.82 -21.43
C HIS A 237 -4.46 -13.89 -20.77
N HIS A 238 -3.39 -13.59 -21.50
CA HIS A 238 -2.36 -12.65 -21.04
C HIS A 238 -2.74 -11.23 -21.44
N LEU A 239 -3.01 -10.39 -20.44
CA LEU A 239 -3.48 -9.02 -20.62
C LEU A 239 -2.50 -8.02 -19.99
N SER A 240 -2.42 -6.84 -20.55
CA SER A 240 -1.64 -5.74 -20.00
C SER A 240 -2.17 -5.33 -18.61
N PRO A 241 -1.32 -5.02 -17.62
CA PRO A 241 -1.74 -4.72 -16.25
C PRO A 241 -2.28 -3.28 -16.08
N THR A 242 -2.95 -2.75 -17.09
CA THR A 242 -3.61 -1.44 -17.09
C THR A 242 -5.03 -1.56 -17.62
N VAL A 243 -5.93 -0.64 -17.26
CA VAL A 243 -7.33 -0.69 -17.71
C VAL A 243 -7.42 -0.65 -19.25
N ASP A 244 -6.75 0.31 -19.88
CA ASP A 244 -6.82 0.48 -21.34
C ASP A 244 -6.10 -0.63 -22.10
N GLY A 245 -4.95 -1.09 -21.57
CA GLY A 245 -4.23 -2.21 -22.17
C GLY A 245 -5.03 -3.50 -22.10
N ALA A 246 -5.54 -3.86 -20.91
CA ALA A 246 -6.39 -5.04 -20.73
C ALA A 246 -7.67 -4.98 -21.58
N TYR A 247 -8.26 -3.79 -21.73
CA TYR A 247 -9.39 -3.58 -22.62
C TYR A 247 -9.03 -3.90 -24.09
N CYS A 248 -7.92 -3.35 -24.58
CA CYS A 248 -7.47 -3.60 -25.95
C CYS A 248 -7.13 -5.06 -26.19
N ASP A 249 -6.42 -5.68 -25.26
CA ASP A 249 -6.00 -7.08 -25.34
C ASP A 249 -7.23 -8.01 -25.31
N MET A 250 -8.19 -7.78 -24.40
CA MET A 250 -9.40 -8.58 -24.31
C MET A 250 -10.28 -8.42 -25.55
N LYS A 251 -10.33 -7.21 -26.17
CA LYS A 251 -11.00 -7.03 -27.47
C LYS A 251 -10.35 -7.85 -28.57
N ALA A 252 -9.03 -7.98 -28.59
CA ALA A 252 -8.31 -8.81 -29.54
C ALA A 252 -8.66 -10.30 -29.33
N VAL A 253 -8.70 -10.78 -28.08
CA VAL A 253 -9.13 -12.14 -27.71
C VAL A 253 -10.54 -12.42 -28.22
N ILE A 254 -11.49 -11.53 -27.98
CA ILE A 254 -12.88 -11.70 -28.43
C ILE A 254 -12.95 -11.71 -29.96
N LYS A 255 -12.23 -10.83 -30.63
CA LYS A 255 -12.21 -10.73 -32.10
C LYS A 255 -11.59 -11.93 -32.78
N SER A 256 -10.57 -12.56 -32.17
CA SER A 256 -9.94 -13.78 -32.69
C SER A 256 -10.86 -15.01 -32.59
N GLY A 257 -11.90 -14.94 -31.77
CA GLY A 257 -12.79 -16.07 -31.50
C GLY A 257 -12.21 -17.08 -30.53
N ASP A 258 -11.25 -16.67 -29.72
CA ASP A 258 -10.67 -17.53 -28.69
C ASP A 258 -11.72 -17.97 -27.68
N GLU A 259 -11.52 -19.15 -27.10
CA GLU A 259 -12.43 -19.69 -26.09
C GLU A 259 -12.55 -18.75 -24.89
N LEU A 260 -13.78 -18.50 -24.46
CA LEU A 260 -14.06 -17.70 -23.26
C LEU A 260 -14.60 -18.60 -22.13
N ALA A 261 -14.07 -18.40 -20.91
CA ALA A 261 -14.57 -19.09 -19.73
C ALA A 261 -15.82 -18.38 -19.18
N ARG A 262 -16.66 -19.13 -18.46
CA ARG A 262 -17.85 -18.59 -17.78
C ARG A 262 -17.51 -17.77 -16.53
N CYS A 263 -16.30 -17.88 -16.01
CA CYS A 263 -15.84 -17.06 -14.92
C CYS A 263 -14.32 -16.89 -14.99
N TYR A 264 -13.84 -15.73 -14.53
CA TYR A 264 -12.43 -15.37 -14.56
C TYR A 264 -11.95 -14.83 -13.21
N PHE A 265 -10.79 -15.32 -12.77
CA PHE A 265 -9.95 -14.62 -11.83
C PHE A 265 -8.99 -13.72 -12.62
N ALA A 266 -8.82 -12.47 -12.18
CA ALA A 266 -7.87 -11.51 -12.76
C ALA A 266 -6.77 -11.18 -11.76
N ASP A 267 -5.53 -11.03 -12.24
CA ASP A 267 -4.38 -10.70 -11.39
C ASP A 267 -4.56 -9.43 -10.57
N ASN A 268 -5.24 -8.43 -11.13
CA ASN A 268 -5.59 -7.22 -10.39
C ASN A 268 -6.91 -6.61 -10.90
N ASP A 269 -7.38 -5.59 -10.20
CA ASP A 269 -8.63 -4.90 -10.53
C ASP A 269 -8.56 -4.11 -11.83
N LEU A 270 -7.37 -3.65 -12.24
CA LEU A 270 -7.18 -2.91 -13.49
C LEU A 270 -7.40 -3.83 -14.70
N ILE A 271 -6.81 -5.01 -14.66
CA ILE A 271 -7.03 -6.07 -15.67
C ILE A 271 -8.50 -6.47 -15.70
N ALA A 272 -9.10 -6.70 -14.51
CA ALA A 272 -10.51 -7.07 -14.42
C ALA A 272 -11.42 -6.01 -15.05
N ALA A 273 -11.21 -4.74 -14.73
CA ALA A 273 -12.03 -3.63 -15.23
C ALA A 273 -11.90 -3.46 -16.75
N GLY A 274 -10.69 -3.53 -17.30
CA GLY A 274 -10.45 -3.46 -18.74
C GLY A 274 -11.13 -4.63 -19.49
N ALA A 275 -10.99 -5.84 -18.99
CA ALA A 275 -11.62 -7.01 -19.55
C ALA A 275 -13.17 -6.97 -19.46
N MET A 276 -13.72 -6.56 -18.31
CA MET A 276 -15.17 -6.40 -18.14
C MET A 276 -15.74 -5.39 -19.14
N ARG A 277 -15.07 -4.28 -19.37
CA ARG A 277 -15.48 -3.30 -20.37
C ARG A 277 -15.51 -3.91 -21.77
N ALA A 278 -14.48 -4.64 -22.18
CA ALA A 278 -14.42 -5.28 -23.50
C ALA A 278 -15.51 -6.34 -23.67
N LEU A 279 -15.74 -7.17 -22.64
CA LEU A 279 -16.78 -8.20 -22.63
C LEU A 279 -18.19 -7.57 -22.72
N SER A 280 -18.46 -6.51 -21.95
CA SER A 280 -19.75 -5.81 -21.98
C SER A 280 -20.01 -5.16 -23.35
N GLU A 281 -19.02 -4.54 -23.98
CA GLU A 281 -19.14 -3.97 -25.35
C GLU A 281 -19.40 -5.06 -26.40
N ALA A 282 -18.93 -6.30 -26.16
CA ALA A 282 -19.21 -7.45 -27.01
C ALA A 282 -20.56 -8.11 -26.75
N GLY A 283 -21.35 -7.58 -25.80
CA GLY A 283 -22.70 -8.04 -25.50
C GLY A 283 -22.82 -9.10 -24.39
N TYR A 284 -21.73 -9.46 -23.72
CA TYR A 284 -21.79 -10.36 -22.56
C TYR A 284 -22.28 -9.61 -21.32
N ARG A 285 -23.24 -10.22 -20.61
CA ARG A 285 -23.73 -9.71 -19.32
C ARG A 285 -22.81 -10.17 -18.20
N ILE A 286 -22.45 -9.26 -17.32
CA ILE A 286 -21.63 -9.54 -16.16
C ILE A 286 -22.49 -9.25 -14.90
N PRO A 287 -22.69 -10.22 -14.01
CA PRO A 287 -22.02 -11.53 -13.93
C PRO A 287 -22.76 -12.71 -14.61
N GLU A 288 -23.92 -12.50 -15.27
CA GLU A 288 -24.85 -13.56 -15.69
C GLU A 288 -24.24 -14.51 -16.72
N ASP A 289 -23.58 -13.98 -17.75
CA ASP A 289 -22.93 -14.78 -18.80
C ASP A 289 -21.48 -15.09 -18.44
N ILE A 290 -20.75 -14.09 -17.90
CA ILE A 290 -19.35 -14.21 -17.47
C ILE A 290 -19.15 -13.50 -16.12
N SER A 291 -18.73 -14.24 -15.10
CA SER A 291 -18.38 -13.67 -13.79
C SER A 291 -16.89 -13.30 -13.74
N VAL A 292 -16.55 -12.17 -13.13
CA VAL A 292 -15.15 -11.73 -12.96
C VAL A 292 -14.91 -11.39 -11.51
N ILE A 293 -13.73 -11.78 -10.99
CA ILE A 293 -13.22 -11.37 -9.68
C ILE A 293 -11.81 -10.82 -9.84
N GLY A 294 -11.55 -9.65 -9.26
CA GLY A 294 -10.26 -8.97 -9.29
C GLY A 294 -9.41 -9.25 -8.06
N PHE A 295 -8.40 -8.41 -7.89
CA PHE A 295 -7.49 -8.42 -6.75
C PHE A 295 -7.02 -6.98 -6.48
N ASP A 296 -6.80 -6.60 -5.24
CA ASP A 296 -6.32 -5.35 -4.64
C ASP A 296 -7.41 -4.53 -3.93
N ASP A 297 -8.67 -4.66 -4.26
CA ASP A 297 -9.78 -3.85 -3.75
C ASP A 297 -9.54 -2.35 -3.94
N MET A 298 -9.36 -1.99 -5.22
CA MET A 298 -9.17 -0.59 -5.63
C MET A 298 -10.47 0.20 -5.54
N PRO A 299 -10.44 1.51 -5.23
CA PRO A 299 -11.67 2.33 -5.14
C PRO A 299 -12.58 2.23 -6.35
N MET A 300 -12.00 2.06 -7.54
CA MET A 300 -12.74 1.92 -8.79
C MET A 300 -13.72 0.74 -8.81
N CYS A 301 -13.47 -0.30 -8.02
CA CYS A 301 -14.33 -1.49 -7.94
C CYS A 301 -15.77 -1.16 -7.52
N THR A 302 -15.98 -0.03 -6.84
CA THR A 302 -17.32 0.45 -6.44
C THR A 302 -17.99 1.35 -7.48
N TYR A 303 -17.23 1.90 -8.44
CA TYR A 303 -17.73 2.88 -9.42
C TYR A 303 -18.00 2.29 -10.79
N ILE A 304 -17.33 1.18 -11.14
CA ILE A 304 -17.59 0.47 -12.40
C ILE A 304 -18.94 -0.25 -12.35
N THR A 305 -19.53 -0.52 -13.52
CA THR A 305 -20.84 -1.19 -13.67
C THR A 305 -20.69 -2.46 -14.46
N PRO A 306 -21.07 -3.64 -13.89
CA PRO A 306 -21.45 -3.83 -12.47
C PRO A 306 -20.27 -3.63 -11.51
N PRO A 307 -20.50 -3.42 -10.21
CA PRO A 307 -19.44 -3.32 -9.22
C PRO A 307 -18.60 -4.60 -9.17
N LEU A 308 -17.28 -4.46 -9.12
CA LEU A 308 -16.35 -5.59 -9.18
C LEU A 308 -16.13 -6.23 -7.81
N SER A 309 -16.44 -7.52 -7.69
CA SER A 309 -15.96 -8.34 -6.58
C SER A 309 -14.44 -8.52 -6.69
N THR A 310 -13.74 -8.51 -5.56
CA THR A 310 -12.28 -8.49 -5.56
C THR A 310 -11.70 -9.06 -4.29
N VAL A 311 -10.39 -9.28 -4.25
CA VAL A 311 -9.65 -9.62 -3.05
C VAL A 311 -9.14 -8.33 -2.41
N HIS A 312 -9.53 -8.07 -1.18
CA HIS A 312 -9.06 -6.94 -0.38
C HIS A 312 -7.66 -7.18 0.15
N VAL A 313 -6.79 -6.22 -0.09
CA VAL A 313 -5.45 -6.10 0.50
C VAL A 313 -5.49 -4.94 1.49
N PRO A 314 -5.20 -5.17 2.79
CA PRO A 314 -5.20 -4.10 3.80
C PRO A 314 -3.91 -3.26 3.73
N LYS A 315 -3.82 -2.43 2.69
CA LYS A 315 -2.61 -1.69 2.28
C LYS A 315 -2.10 -0.72 3.35
N GLN A 316 -3.01 -0.01 4.04
CA GLN A 316 -2.63 0.88 5.15
C GLN A 316 -1.97 0.08 6.28
N TYR A 317 -2.59 -1.04 6.68
CA TYR A 317 -2.03 -1.91 7.70
C TYR A 317 -0.66 -2.49 7.30
N MET A 318 -0.49 -2.85 6.02
CA MET A 318 0.79 -3.30 5.46
C MET A 318 1.87 -2.23 5.63
N GLY A 319 1.55 -0.96 5.36
CA GLY A 319 2.45 0.18 5.57
C GLY A 319 2.84 0.36 7.05
N GLU A 320 1.86 0.31 7.96
CA GLU A 320 2.12 0.39 9.40
C GLU A 320 3.03 -0.73 9.90
N ILE A 321 2.78 -1.97 9.47
CA ILE A 321 3.59 -3.14 9.84
C ILE A 321 5.04 -3.00 9.33
N ALA A 322 5.22 -2.50 8.11
CA ALA A 322 6.56 -2.25 7.56
C ALA A 322 7.35 -1.24 8.42
N VAL A 323 6.72 -0.15 8.85
CA VAL A 323 7.35 0.83 9.75
C VAL A 323 7.66 0.22 11.11
N LYS A 324 6.71 -0.52 11.72
CA LYS A 324 6.91 -1.19 13.01
C LYS A 324 8.11 -2.14 12.95
N ARG A 325 8.20 -2.92 11.87
CA ARG A 325 9.33 -3.83 11.67
C ARG A 325 10.65 -3.08 11.51
N LEU A 326 10.67 -2.01 10.71
CA LEU A 326 11.87 -1.20 10.53
C LEU A 326 12.32 -0.56 11.86
N ALA A 327 11.39 -0.01 12.64
CA ALA A 327 11.68 0.56 13.96
C ALA A 327 12.23 -0.50 14.94
N GLU A 328 11.72 -1.73 14.91
CA GLU A 328 12.24 -2.84 15.70
C GLU A 328 13.71 -3.14 15.34
N ILE A 329 14.02 -3.23 14.03
CA ILE A 329 15.40 -3.50 13.57
C ILE A 329 16.34 -2.38 13.99
N ILE A 330 15.93 -1.12 13.87
CA ILE A 330 16.74 0.04 14.25
C ILE A 330 17.08 0.00 15.75
N ASN A 331 16.16 -0.43 16.60
CA ASN A 331 16.30 -0.42 18.06
C ASN A 331 16.88 -1.73 18.61
N SER A 332 17.08 -2.74 17.78
CA SER A 332 17.61 -4.07 18.22
C SER A 332 19.07 -4.23 17.84
N THR A 333 19.84 -4.84 18.72
CA THR A 333 21.24 -5.22 18.44
C THR A 333 21.38 -6.57 17.73
N SER A 334 20.32 -7.38 17.70
CA SER A 334 20.32 -8.70 17.03
C SER A 334 18.89 -9.11 16.67
N ALA A 335 18.38 -8.60 15.58
CA ALA A 335 17.09 -9.03 15.04
C ALA A 335 17.29 -10.12 13.97
N SER A 336 16.54 -11.21 14.07
CA SER A 336 16.45 -12.18 12.97
C SER A 336 15.65 -11.55 11.82
N HIS A 337 16.05 -11.85 10.58
CA HIS A 337 15.26 -11.46 9.43
C HIS A 337 13.94 -12.22 9.37
N VAL A 338 12.87 -11.54 9.01
CA VAL A 338 11.53 -12.12 8.93
C VAL A 338 10.84 -11.73 7.62
N LYS A 339 10.05 -12.67 7.08
CA LYS A 339 9.07 -12.41 6.03
C LYS A 339 7.69 -12.31 6.70
N ILE A 340 7.02 -11.17 6.57
CA ILE A 340 5.67 -10.94 7.08
C ILE A 340 4.72 -10.97 5.89
N GLU A 341 3.78 -11.90 5.88
CA GLU A 341 2.73 -11.98 4.87
C GLU A 341 1.41 -11.45 5.42
N ILE A 342 0.83 -10.46 4.74
CA ILE A 342 -0.45 -9.85 5.12
C ILE A 342 -1.59 -10.66 4.50
N SER A 343 -2.45 -11.20 5.34
CA SER A 343 -3.64 -11.96 4.91
C SER A 343 -4.62 -11.09 4.15
N THR A 344 -5.36 -11.73 3.24
CA THR A 344 -6.33 -11.11 2.36
C THR A 344 -7.73 -11.68 2.59
N GLU A 345 -8.75 -10.97 2.13
CA GLU A 345 -10.15 -11.41 2.21
C GLU A 345 -10.92 -11.08 0.92
N ILE A 346 -12.02 -11.78 0.66
CA ILE A 346 -12.87 -11.53 -0.51
C ILE A 346 -13.91 -10.47 -0.17
N ILE A 347 -13.99 -9.43 -0.99
CA ILE A 347 -15.08 -8.45 -0.98
C ILE A 347 -16.04 -8.77 -2.12
N LYS A 348 -17.23 -9.21 -1.76
CA LYS A 348 -18.30 -9.54 -2.71
C LYS A 348 -19.12 -8.30 -3.00
N ARG A 349 -19.31 -8.00 -4.27
CA ARG A 349 -20.19 -6.92 -4.77
C ARG A 349 -21.27 -7.52 -5.67
N LYS A 350 -22.44 -6.88 -5.68
CA LYS A 350 -23.59 -7.36 -6.47
C LYS A 350 -23.76 -6.48 -7.69
#